data_5a5939e253908665f500e993e0e51477
#
_entry.id   5a5939e253908665f500e993e0e51477
#
_cell.length_a   1.000
_cell.length_b   1.000
_cell.length_c   1.000
_cell.angle_alpha   90.00
_cell.angle_beta   90.00
_cell.angle_gamma   90.00
#
_symmetry.space_group_name_H-M   'P 1'
#
loop_
_entity.id
_entity.type
_entity.pdbx_description
1 polymer ?
#
loop_
_entity_poly.entity_id
_entity_poly.type
_entity_poly.pdbx_seq_one_letter_code
_entity_poly.pdbx_strand_id
1 'polypeptide(L)'
;MVLPKALGLASICLAVGVAACNPQISGDFYSGDVVDVLETDKPVIVPMRLGMPIQNEKKCEEHKNKMLPALERNSNNVKFLNCEDVQGNMYDLVNVEIDAETVKGMDVGDGQISGMFGARVAKDETNRAEIIFVKTPKAAKAIKEIDALYQFQSIELKGIEIKIRLNNDLRQAAQFVAGSSYVDGRPIDREASFELKRRAFIEVVPSNVRSQSLIANGQSLFGVLLLD
;
A
#
# COMPACT_ATOMS: atom_id res chain seq x y z
N MET A 1 -35.02 23.50 56.62
CA MET A 1 -33.62 23.09 56.30
C MET A 1 -33.65 22.45 54.91
N VAL A 2 -33.29 23.26 53.88
CA VAL A 2 -33.45 22.86 52.46
C VAL A 2 -32.04 22.67 51.93
N LEU A 3 -31.71 21.44 51.46
CA LEU A 3 -30.43 21.14 50.78
C LEU A 3 -30.50 21.60 49.33
N PRO A 4 -29.47 22.20 48.76
CA PRO A 4 -29.40 22.51 47.35
C PRO A 4 -28.97 21.29 46.54
N LYS A 5 -29.71 21.03 45.45
CA LYS A 5 -29.36 20.07 44.39
C LYS A 5 -28.13 20.58 43.60
N ALA A 6 -27.06 19.83 43.67
CA ALA A 6 -25.90 20.03 42.79
C ALA A 6 -26.26 19.53 41.38
N LEU A 7 -26.32 20.46 40.41
CA LEU A 7 -26.31 20.13 38.99
C LEU A 7 -24.89 19.73 38.60
N GLY A 8 -24.69 18.45 38.33
CA GLY A 8 -23.51 17.94 37.70
C GLY A 8 -23.50 18.32 36.21
N LEU A 9 -22.65 19.25 35.80
CA LEU A 9 -22.29 19.47 34.39
C LEU A 9 -21.50 18.26 33.90
N ALA A 10 -22.15 17.38 33.15
CA ALA A 10 -21.45 16.35 32.38
C ALA A 10 -20.76 17.05 31.19
N SER A 11 -19.46 17.26 31.29
CA SER A 11 -18.62 17.63 30.15
C SER A 11 -18.61 16.46 29.16
N ILE A 12 -19.41 16.58 28.12
CA ILE A 12 -19.30 15.71 26.94
C ILE A 12 -18.04 16.16 26.19
N CYS A 13 -16.92 15.51 26.42
CA CYS A 13 -15.78 15.58 25.51
C CYS A 13 -16.20 14.96 24.19
N LEU A 14 -16.62 15.79 23.22
CA LEU A 14 -16.66 15.40 21.82
C LEU A 14 -15.20 15.14 21.40
N ALA A 15 -14.78 13.88 21.43
CA ALA A 15 -13.60 13.46 20.69
C ALA A 15 -13.96 13.58 19.20
N VAL A 16 -13.66 14.74 18.61
CA VAL A 16 -13.62 14.87 17.17
C VAL A 16 -12.46 13.99 16.72
N GLY A 17 -12.78 12.74 16.38
CA GLY A 17 -11.83 11.87 15.70
C GLY A 17 -11.42 12.59 14.41
N VAL A 18 -10.18 13.06 14.37
CA VAL A 18 -9.59 13.51 13.12
C VAL A 18 -9.50 12.26 12.27
N ALA A 19 -10.43 12.09 11.34
CA ALA A 19 -10.36 11.04 10.35
C ALA A 19 -9.09 11.32 9.54
N ALA A 20 -8.07 10.51 9.77
CA ALA A 20 -6.84 10.60 9.00
C ALA A 20 -7.16 10.27 7.54
N CYS A 21 -6.86 11.19 6.64
CA CYS A 21 -6.96 10.96 5.22
C CYS A 21 -5.77 10.10 4.79
N ASN A 22 -5.98 8.81 4.62
CA ASN A 22 -4.91 7.86 4.35
C ASN A 22 -4.74 7.64 2.85
N PRO A 23 -3.50 7.69 2.32
CA PRO A 23 -3.20 7.21 0.98
C PRO A 23 -3.52 5.72 0.84
N GLN A 24 -3.88 5.32 -0.37
CA GLN A 24 -4.18 3.92 -0.70
C GLN A 24 -3.25 3.43 -1.80
N ILE A 25 -2.73 2.22 -1.67
CA ILE A 25 -1.97 1.53 -2.71
C ILE A 25 -2.70 0.24 -3.06
N SER A 26 -2.95 0.04 -4.34
CA SER A 26 -3.49 -1.23 -4.84
C SER A 26 -2.83 -1.63 -6.15
N GLY A 27 -2.82 -2.92 -6.45
CA GLY A 27 -2.25 -3.43 -7.70
C GLY A 27 -2.41 -4.93 -7.84
N ASP A 28 -2.14 -5.37 -9.05
CA ASP A 28 -2.08 -6.79 -9.41
C ASP A 28 -0.61 -7.21 -9.46
N PHE A 29 -0.26 -8.23 -8.71
CA PHE A 29 1.04 -8.87 -8.70
C PHE A 29 0.92 -10.27 -9.28
N TYR A 30 1.86 -10.69 -10.09
CA TYR A 30 1.78 -11.99 -10.77
C TYR A 30 2.86 -12.94 -10.29
N SER A 31 2.49 -14.22 -10.12
CA SER A 31 3.46 -15.27 -9.76
C SER A 31 4.55 -15.42 -10.81
N GLY A 32 4.23 -15.19 -12.09
CA GLY A 32 5.20 -15.16 -13.18
C GLY A 32 6.24 -14.07 -13.02
N ASP A 33 5.86 -12.87 -12.58
CA ASP A 33 6.79 -11.78 -12.33
C ASP A 33 7.84 -12.15 -11.26
N VAL A 34 7.42 -12.90 -10.23
CA VAL A 34 8.31 -13.42 -9.19
C VAL A 34 9.34 -14.37 -9.79
N VAL A 35 8.89 -15.30 -10.62
CA VAL A 35 9.76 -16.28 -11.29
C VAL A 35 10.71 -15.57 -12.25
N ASP A 36 10.21 -14.66 -13.09
CA ASP A 36 10.99 -13.92 -14.08
C ASP A 36 12.14 -13.13 -13.43
N VAL A 37 11.84 -12.44 -12.31
CA VAL A 37 12.86 -11.69 -11.55
C VAL A 37 13.93 -12.63 -10.98
N LEU A 38 13.53 -13.79 -10.45
CA LEU A 38 14.46 -14.75 -9.85
C LEU A 38 15.36 -15.43 -10.89
N GLU A 39 14.83 -15.70 -12.09
CA GLU A 39 15.55 -16.39 -13.17
C GLU A 39 16.43 -15.44 -14.01
N THR A 40 15.94 -14.23 -14.27
CA THR A 40 16.61 -13.32 -15.22
C THR A 40 17.47 -12.26 -14.56
N ASP A 41 17.37 -12.07 -13.25
CA ASP A 41 17.96 -10.94 -12.49
C ASP A 41 17.56 -9.54 -13.02
N LYS A 42 16.54 -9.47 -13.88
CA LYS A 42 16.06 -8.20 -14.43
C LYS A 42 14.87 -7.69 -13.64
N PRO A 43 14.78 -6.37 -13.40
CA PRO A 43 13.60 -5.79 -12.81
C PRO A 43 12.35 -6.05 -13.68
N VAL A 44 11.23 -6.35 -13.02
CA VAL A 44 9.90 -6.38 -13.62
C VAL A 44 9.14 -5.16 -13.13
N ILE A 45 8.46 -4.48 -14.06
CA ILE A 45 7.63 -3.32 -13.74
C ILE A 45 6.19 -3.77 -13.51
N VAL A 46 5.67 -3.44 -12.33
CA VAL A 46 4.29 -3.71 -11.93
C VAL A 46 3.56 -2.39 -11.81
N PRO A 47 2.54 -2.10 -12.65
CA PRO A 47 1.75 -0.90 -12.49
C PRO A 47 0.91 -0.99 -11.21
N MET A 48 1.00 0.05 -10.39
CA MET A 48 0.23 0.16 -9.16
C MET A 48 -0.61 1.44 -9.15
N ARG A 49 -1.79 1.35 -8.57
CA ARG A 49 -2.66 2.50 -8.32
C ARG A 49 -2.32 3.10 -6.96
N LEU A 50 -2.05 4.39 -6.95
CA LEU A 50 -1.91 5.20 -5.75
C LEU A 50 -3.10 6.15 -5.65
N GLY A 51 -3.93 5.99 -4.63
CA GLY A 51 -5.03 6.89 -4.28
C GLY A 51 -4.56 7.91 -3.25
N MET A 52 -4.61 9.17 -3.62
CA MET A 52 -4.25 10.30 -2.74
C MET A 52 -5.52 10.96 -2.22
N PRO A 53 -5.70 11.09 -0.90
CA PRO A 53 -6.91 11.67 -0.33
C PRO A 53 -7.02 13.15 -0.63
N ILE A 54 -8.22 13.59 -0.97
CA ILE A 54 -8.62 14.98 -1.19
C ILE A 54 -9.94 15.27 -0.49
N GLN A 55 -10.18 16.52 -0.13
CA GLN A 55 -11.40 16.90 0.59
C GLN A 55 -12.66 17.01 -0.29
N ASN A 56 -12.53 17.15 -1.60
CA ASN A 56 -13.65 17.39 -2.48
C ASN A 56 -13.34 17.04 -3.93
N GLU A 57 -14.02 16.03 -4.46
CA GLU A 57 -13.90 15.58 -5.85
C GLU A 57 -14.19 16.68 -6.88
N LYS A 58 -15.11 17.62 -6.57
CA LYS A 58 -15.44 18.74 -7.46
C LYS A 58 -14.23 19.63 -7.78
N LYS A 59 -13.17 19.55 -6.98
CA LYS A 59 -11.89 20.22 -7.20
C LYS A 59 -10.81 19.28 -7.73
N CYS A 60 -11.20 18.14 -8.28
CA CYS A 60 -10.28 17.10 -8.77
C CYS A 60 -9.18 17.67 -9.68
N GLU A 61 -9.53 18.45 -10.68
CA GLU A 61 -8.54 19.05 -11.59
C GLU A 61 -7.53 19.95 -10.86
N GLU A 62 -7.98 20.72 -9.87
CA GLU A 62 -7.09 21.54 -9.05
C GLU A 62 -6.12 20.66 -8.24
N HIS A 63 -6.65 19.64 -7.58
CA HIS A 63 -5.84 18.71 -6.77
C HIS A 63 -4.86 17.91 -7.63
N LYS A 64 -5.33 17.37 -8.76
CA LYS A 64 -4.49 16.69 -9.74
C LYS A 64 -3.30 17.55 -10.17
N ASN A 65 -3.57 18.79 -10.60
CA ASN A 65 -2.54 19.69 -11.08
C ASN A 65 -1.52 20.09 -10.00
N LYS A 66 -1.92 20.08 -8.73
CA LYS A 66 -1.00 20.29 -7.60
C LYS A 66 -0.17 19.06 -7.27
N MET A 67 -0.77 17.87 -7.28
CA MET A 67 -0.11 16.63 -6.82
C MET A 67 0.80 15.99 -7.87
N LEU A 68 0.38 15.96 -9.15
CA LEU A 68 1.12 15.28 -10.20
C LEU A 68 2.60 15.69 -10.28
N PRO A 69 2.97 16.97 -10.24
CA PRO A 69 4.38 17.34 -10.32
C PRO A 69 5.25 16.78 -9.19
N ALA A 70 4.70 16.62 -7.98
CA ALA A 70 5.41 16.01 -6.85
C ALA A 70 5.57 14.50 -7.04
N LEU A 71 4.55 13.84 -7.56
CA LEU A 71 4.59 12.40 -7.86
C LEU A 71 5.56 12.11 -9.00
N GLU A 72 5.53 12.87 -10.08
CA GLU A 72 6.41 12.72 -11.26
C GLU A 72 7.90 12.91 -10.92
N ARG A 73 8.22 13.80 -9.97
CA ARG A 73 9.61 13.95 -9.50
C ARG A 73 10.14 12.77 -8.70
N ASN A 74 9.24 11.97 -8.14
CA ASN A 74 9.58 10.91 -7.18
C ASN A 74 9.20 9.50 -7.66
N SER A 75 8.50 9.35 -8.78
CA SER A 75 8.14 8.06 -9.37
C SER A 75 8.27 8.10 -10.89
N ASN A 76 8.31 6.92 -11.49
CA ASN A 76 8.31 6.75 -12.94
C ASN A 76 6.87 6.59 -13.45
N ASN A 77 6.61 7.01 -14.70
CA ASN A 77 5.37 6.79 -15.44
C ASN A 77 4.10 7.13 -14.65
N VAL A 78 4.09 8.29 -14.01
CA VAL A 78 2.90 8.74 -13.29
C VAL A 78 1.80 9.08 -14.30
N LYS A 79 0.67 8.37 -14.21
CA LYS A 79 -0.48 8.58 -15.07
C LYS A 79 -1.72 8.83 -14.24
N PHE A 80 -2.37 9.96 -14.46
CA PHE A 80 -3.67 10.22 -13.86
C PHE A 80 -4.72 9.23 -14.36
N LEU A 81 -5.49 8.66 -13.45
CA LEU A 81 -6.57 7.75 -13.75
C LEU A 81 -7.93 8.45 -13.63
N ASN A 82 -8.32 8.80 -12.44
CA ASN A 82 -9.58 9.46 -12.13
C ASN A 82 -9.54 10.11 -10.74
N CYS A 83 -10.58 10.89 -10.44
CA CYS A 83 -11.00 11.14 -9.07
C CYS A 83 -12.16 10.22 -8.71
N GLU A 84 -12.22 9.83 -7.48
CA GLU A 84 -13.19 8.87 -6.97
C GLU A 84 -13.83 9.42 -5.71
N ASP A 85 -15.17 9.53 -5.75
CA ASP A 85 -15.99 9.76 -4.57
C ASP A 85 -16.05 8.47 -3.75
N VAL A 86 -15.46 8.48 -2.57
CA VAL A 86 -15.47 7.33 -1.67
C VAL A 86 -16.65 7.47 -0.71
N GLN A 87 -17.80 6.90 -1.12
CA GLN A 87 -19.04 6.95 -0.37
C GLN A 87 -18.85 6.54 1.09
N GLY A 88 -19.32 7.39 1.99
CA GLY A 88 -19.23 7.16 3.44
C GLY A 88 -17.90 7.62 4.08
N ASN A 89 -16.93 8.07 3.31
CA ASN A 89 -15.73 8.71 3.81
C ASN A 89 -15.86 10.24 3.80
N MET A 90 -15.02 10.91 4.60
CA MET A 90 -14.94 12.38 4.63
C MET A 90 -13.98 12.94 3.57
N TYR A 91 -13.46 12.09 2.71
CA TYR A 91 -12.51 12.44 1.65
C TYR A 91 -12.74 11.59 0.40
N ASP A 92 -12.38 12.16 -0.71
CA ASP A 92 -12.34 11.54 -2.04
C ASP A 92 -10.90 11.19 -2.39
N LEU A 93 -10.66 10.52 -3.52
CA LEU A 93 -9.32 10.14 -3.95
C LEU A 93 -8.96 10.70 -5.33
N VAL A 94 -7.77 11.25 -5.45
CA VAL A 94 -7.09 11.39 -6.75
C VAL A 94 -6.30 10.11 -7.00
N ASN A 95 -6.70 9.35 -8.00
CA ASN A 95 -6.06 8.10 -8.36
C ASN A 95 -5.07 8.30 -9.49
N VAL A 96 -3.86 7.80 -9.28
CA VAL A 96 -2.81 7.75 -10.30
C VAL A 96 -2.25 6.33 -10.42
N GLU A 97 -1.81 5.98 -11.61
CA GLU A 97 -0.97 4.80 -11.85
C GLU A 97 0.49 5.21 -11.73
N ILE A 98 1.27 4.39 -11.06
CA ILE A 98 2.72 4.54 -10.91
C ILE A 98 3.39 3.20 -11.20
N ASP A 99 4.61 3.24 -11.69
CA ASP A 99 5.43 2.05 -11.83
C ASP A 99 6.05 1.66 -10.48
N ALA A 100 5.84 0.42 -10.08
CA ALA A 100 6.55 -0.22 -8.98
C ALA A 100 7.50 -1.27 -9.54
N GLU A 101 8.77 -1.19 -9.16
CA GLU A 101 9.78 -2.14 -9.61
C GLU A 101 9.83 -3.35 -8.69
N THR A 102 9.81 -4.55 -9.27
CA THR A 102 10.12 -5.79 -8.56
C THR A 102 11.54 -6.21 -8.94
N VAL A 103 12.39 -6.38 -7.94
CA VAL A 103 13.82 -6.67 -8.12
C VAL A 103 14.24 -7.88 -7.28
N LYS A 104 15.31 -8.58 -7.70
CA LYS A 104 15.90 -9.67 -6.92
C LYS A 104 16.82 -9.14 -5.82
N GLY A 105 16.78 -9.76 -4.64
CA GLY A 105 17.71 -9.51 -3.55
C GLY A 105 17.04 -9.29 -2.20
N MET A 106 17.81 -9.42 -1.12
CA MET A 106 17.35 -9.19 0.26
C MET A 106 17.82 -7.85 0.83
N ASP A 107 18.93 -7.30 0.33
CA ASP A 107 19.56 -6.14 0.95
C ASP A 107 18.89 -4.81 0.57
N VAL A 108 18.79 -3.96 1.56
CA VAL A 108 18.22 -2.62 1.45
C VAL A 108 19.29 -1.65 0.92
N GLY A 109 19.77 -1.86 -0.30
CA GLY A 109 20.57 -0.84 -0.99
C GLY A 109 19.64 0.14 -1.69
N ASP A 110 19.81 1.44 -1.45
CA ASP A 110 18.99 2.52 -2.02
C ASP A 110 19.03 2.61 -3.55
N GLY A 111 19.82 1.77 -4.23
CA GLY A 111 20.08 1.88 -5.66
C GLY A 111 19.26 0.97 -6.58
N GLN A 112 18.46 0.04 -6.05
CA GLN A 112 17.81 -0.97 -6.89
C GLN A 112 16.36 -0.61 -7.29
N ILE A 113 15.62 0.12 -6.48
CA ILE A 113 14.24 0.54 -6.77
C ILE A 113 14.22 2.03 -7.05
N SER A 114 13.89 2.40 -8.28
CA SER A 114 13.94 3.80 -8.72
C SER A 114 12.69 4.61 -8.39
N GLY A 115 11.55 3.96 -8.14
CA GLY A 115 10.27 4.58 -7.82
C GLY A 115 10.03 4.84 -6.33
N MET A 116 8.82 5.23 -5.98
CA MET A 116 8.39 5.44 -4.59
C MET A 116 8.19 4.13 -3.85
N PHE A 117 7.67 3.12 -4.53
CA PHE A 117 7.36 1.80 -4.00
C PHE A 117 7.84 0.72 -4.96
N GLY A 118 8.05 -0.47 -4.43
CA GLY A 118 8.41 -1.64 -5.20
C GLY A 118 8.35 -2.90 -4.36
N ALA A 119 8.87 -3.98 -4.92
CA ALA A 119 9.01 -5.24 -4.22
C ALA A 119 10.41 -5.80 -4.42
N ARG A 120 10.85 -6.60 -3.46
CA ARG A 120 12.02 -7.45 -3.55
C ARG A 120 11.58 -8.89 -3.49
N VAL A 121 12.26 -9.70 -4.25
CA VAL A 121 12.06 -11.14 -4.24
C VAL A 121 13.39 -11.81 -3.93
N ALA A 122 13.39 -12.64 -2.89
CA ALA A 122 14.54 -13.45 -2.53
C ALA A 122 14.12 -14.90 -2.46
N LYS A 123 14.95 -15.78 -3.00
CA LYS A 123 14.71 -17.22 -2.96
C LYS A 123 15.64 -17.85 -1.94
N ASP A 124 15.08 -18.66 -1.04
CA ASP A 124 15.84 -19.47 -0.11
C ASP A 124 16.26 -20.83 -0.72
N GLU A 125 17.04 -21.60 0.03
CA GLU A 125 17.54 -22.92 -0.37
C GLU A 125 16.41 -23.96 -0.55
N THR A 126 15.22 -23.68 -0.05
CA THR A 126 14.05 -24.57 -0.10
C THR A 126 13.05 -24.21 -1.20
N ASN A 127 13.47 -23.46 -2.21
CA ASN A 127 12.61 -22.96 -3.30
C ASN A 127 11.45 -22.04 -2.85
N ARG A 128 11.58 -21.39 -1.71
CA ARG A 128 10.61 -20.44 -1.20
C ARG A 128 11.01 -19.04 -1.65
N ALA A 129 10.13 -18.37 -2.38
CA ALA A 129 10.34 -16.98 -2.81
C ALA A 129 9.66 -16.03 -1.83
N GLU A 130 10.45 -15.35 -1.00
CA GLU A 130 9.98 -14.27 -0.14
C GLU A 130 9.70 -13.03 -0.96
N ILE A 131 8.51 -12.46 -0.80
CA ILE A 131 8.09 -11.21 -1.44
C ILE A 131 8.06 -10.13 -0.36
N ILE A 132 8.92 -9.13 -0.50
CA ILE A 132 9.09 -8.05 0.46
C ILE A 132 8.69 -6.74 -0.20
N PHE A 133 7.66 -6.07 0.32
CA PHE A 133 7.34 -4.71 -0.12
C PHE A 133 8.35 -3.71 0.42
N VAL A 134 8.67 -2.74 -0.43
CA VAL A 134 9.65 -1.69 -0.16
C VAL A 134 9.03 -0.32 -0.40
N LYS A 135 9.21 0.55 0.57
CA LYS A 135 8.96 1.99 0.47
C LYS A 135 10.31 2.69 0.43
N THR A 136 10.59 3.39 -0.66
CA THR A 136 11.83 4.17 -0.78
C THR A 136 11.71 5.52 -0.08
N PRO A 137 12.82 6.23 0.17
CA PRO A 137 12.81 7.60 0.67
C PRO A 137 12.02 8.57 -0.24
N LYS A 138 11.90 8.27 -1.54
CA LYS A 138 11.13 9.07 -2.49
C LYS A 138 9.64 9.13 -2.14
N ALA A 139 9.06 8.05 -1.59
CA ALA A 139 7.67 8.05 -1.15
C ALA A 139 7.44 9.08 -0.04
N ALA A 140 8.30 9.08 0.98
CA ALA A 140 8.19 10.06 2.07
C ALA A 140 8.39 11.50 1.57
N LYS A 141 9.32 11.70 0.62
CA LYS A 141 9.56 13.01 0.00
C LYS A 141 8.34 13.48 -0.79
N ALA A 142 7.77 12.63 -1.65
CA ALA A 142 6.58 12.97 -2.44
C ALA A 142 5.39 13.36 -1.54
N ILE A 143 5.12 12.55 -0.50
CA ILE A 143 4.01 12.85 0.43
C ILE A 143 4.25 14.16 1.18
N LYS A 144 5.48 14.42 1.63
CA LYS A 144 5.82 15.70 2.28
C LYS A 144 5.64 16.90 1.34
N GLU A 145 6.02 16.75 0.07
CA GLU A 145 5.82 17.79 -0.94
C GLU A 145 4.34 18.05 -1.19
N ILE A 146 3.53 16.99 -1.24
CA ILE A 146 2.08 17.10 -1.43
C ILE A 146 1.41 17.69 -0.18
N ASP A 147 1.75 17.22 1.01
CA ASP A 147 1.23 17.73 2.27
C ASP A 147 1.44 19.25 2.41
N ALA A 148 2.62 19.73 2.01
CA ALA A 148 2.94 21.16 2.02
C ALA A 148 2.06 22.02 1.10
N LEU A 149 1.33 21.42 0.16
CA LEU A 149 0.39 22.13 -0.72
C LEU A 149 -0.99 22.36 -0.07
N TYR A 150 -1.26 21.73 1.07
CA TYR A 150 -2.54 21.76 1.77
C TYR A 150 -2.38 22.38 3.17
N GLN A 151 -3.13 23.44 3.44
CA GLN A 151 -3.02 24.19 4.70
C GLN A 151 -3.79 23.54 5.86
N PHE A 152 -4.81 22.72 5.57
CA PHE A 152 -5.76 22.23 6.57
C PHE A 152 -5.97 20.72 6.53
N GLN A 153 -5.19 20.01 5.74
CA GLN A 153 -5.25 18.54 5.59
C GLN A 153 -3.86 18.02 5.76
N SER A 154 -3.66 17.12 6.74
CA SER A 154 -2.40 16.39 6.85
C SER A 154 -2.53 15.07 6.09
N ILE A 155 -1.62 14.84 5.16
CA ILE A 155 -1.50 13.60 4.41
C ILE A 155 -0.28 12.86 4.94
N GLU A 156 -0.53 11.74 5.60
CA GLU A 156 0.53 10.94 6.21
C GLU A 156 0.55 9.52 5.66
N LEU A 157 1.75 8.98 5.47
CA LEU A 157 1.91 7.56 5.13
C LEU A 157 1.53 6.61 6.29
N LYS A 158 1.45 7.11 7.53
CA LYS A 158 1.25 6.28 8.72
C LYS A 158 0.01 5.40 8.66
N GLY A 159 -1.04 5.84 8.00
CA GLY A 159 -2.29 5.11 7.83
C GLY A 159 -2.46 4.52 6.43
N ILE A 160 -1.39 4.38 5.65
CA ILE A 160 -1.50 3.88 4.27
C ILE A 160 -2.24 2.54 4.21
N GLU A 161 -3.22 2.48 3.34
CA GLU A 161 -3.94 1.25 3.05
C GLU A 161 -3.30 0.55 1.86
N ILE A 162 -2.96 -0.72 2.02
CA ILE A 162 -2.31 -1.52 0.97
C ILE A 162 -3.20 -2.70 0.65
N LYS A 163 -3.55 -2.85 -0.64
CA LYS A 163 -4.39 -3.92 -1.14
C LYS A 163 -3.77 -4.50 -2.40
N ILE A 164 -3.26 -5.70 -2.33
CA ILE A 164 -2.60 -6.37 -3.46
C ILE A 164 -3.37 -7.62 -3.83
N ARG A 165 -3.63 -7.77 -5.12
CA ARG A 165 -4.13 -8.99 -5.69
C ARG A 165 -2.96 -9.80 -6.22
N LEU A 166 -2.72 -10.98 -5.64
CA LEU A 166 -1.74 -11.93 -6.14
C LEU A 166 -2.43 -12.89 -7.12
N ASN A 167 -2.04 -12.82 -8.38
CA ASN A 167 -2.57 -13.62 -9.48
C ASN A 167 -1.62 -14.78 -9.81
N ASN A 168 -2.14 -15.98 -10.00
CA ASN A 168 -1.35 -17.10 -10.49
C ASN A 168 -1.51 -17.24 -12.02
N ASP A 169 -0.53 -16.77 -12.76
CA ASP A 169 -0.41 -16.89 -14.21
C ASP A 169 0.53 -18.04 -14.64
N LEU A 170 1.10 -18.77 -13.68
CA LEU A 170 1.90 -19.95 -13.94
C LEU A 170 1.05 -21.07 -14.58
N ARG A 171 1.72 -22.04 -15.22
CA ARG A 171 1.04 -23.18 -15.86
C ARG A 171 0.41 -24.14 -14.86
N GLN A 172 0.89 -24.16 -13.63
CA GLN A 172 0.45 -25.05 -12.55
C GLN A 172 -0.12 -24.25 -11.36
N ALA A 173 -0.72 -24.94 -10.41
CA ALA A 173 -1.09 -24.35 -9.15
C ALA A 173 0.17 -23.91 -8.40
N ALA A 174 0.09 -22.79 -7.68
CA ALA A 174 1.13 -22.31 -6.79
C ALA A 174 0.61 -22.31 -5.35
N GLN A 175 1.50 -22.31 -4.38
CA GLN A 175 1.14 -22.12 -2.98
C GLN A 175 1.68 -20.79 -2.49
N PHE A 176 0.83 -20.02 -1.82
CA PHE A 176 1.21 -18.76 -1.20
C PHE A 176 1.01 -18.85 0.31
N VAL A 177 2.03 -18.50 1.06
CA VAL A 177 1.98 -18.42 2.52
C VAL A 177 1.88 -16.98 2.93
N ALA A 178 0.78 -16.62 3.59
CA ALA A 178 0.56 -15.32 4.17
C ALA A 178 0.56 -15.41 5.71
N GLY A 179 0.92 -14.31 6.34
CA GLY A 179 0.81 -14.17 7.80
C GLY A 179 0.60 -12.74 8.19
N SER A 180 -0.01 -12.48 9.35
CA SER A 180 -0.32 -11.13 9.87
C SER A 180 -0.95 -10.21 8.79
N SER A 181 -2.00 -10.70 8.14
CA SER A 181 -2.69 -10.05 7.03
C SER A 181 -4.16 -10.45 6.99
N TYR A 182 -4.92 -9.84 6.07
CA TYR A 182 -6.23 -10.33 5.68
C TYR A 182 -6.10 -10.93 4.28
N VAL A 183 -6.60 -12.14 4.09
CA VAL A 183 -6.64 -12.81 2.78
C VAL A 183 -8.09 -13.04 2.42
N ASP A 184 -8.54 -12.48 1.29
CA ASP A 184 -9.94 -12.45 0.86
C ASP A 184 -10.90 -12.01 1.99
N GLY A 185 -10.48 -10.96 2.73
CA GLY A 185 -11.20 -10.37 3.86
C GLY A 185 -11.16 -11.19 5.16
N ARG A 186 -10.46 -12.34 5.20
CA ARG A 186 -10.33 -13.18 6.40
C ARG A 186 -9.03 -12.87 7.13
N PRO A 187 -9.06 -12.61 8.44
CA PRO A 187 -7.86 -12.33 9.22
C PRO A 187 -6.97 -13.58 9.35
N ILE A 188 -5.68 -13.39 9.14
CA ILE A 188 -4.63 -14.40 9.28
C ILE A 188 -3.66 -13.92 10.36
N ASP A 189 -3.79 -14.43 11.57
CA ASP A 189 -2.96 -14.01 12.72
C ASP A 189 -1.57 -14.65 12.67
N ARG A 190 -1.51 -15.90 12.21
CA ARG A 190 -0.27 -16.66 12.01
C ARG A 190 -0.10 -16.97 10.53
N GLU A 191 0.88 -17.77 10.20
CA GLU A 191 1.08 -18.24 8.84
C GLU A 191 -0.04 -19.19 8.42
N ALA A 192 -0.57 -18.98 7.22
CA ALA A 192 -1.50 -19.89 6.55
C ALA A 192 -1.12 -20.01 5.07
N SER A 193 -1.23 -21.24 4.56
CA SER A 193 -0.97 -21.56 3.15
C SER A 193 -2.26 -21.53 2.35
N PHE A 194 -2.20 -20.96 1.16
CA PHE A 194 -3.29 -20.83 0.22
C PHE A 194 -2.88 -21.43 -1.12
N GLU A 195 -3.68 -22.38 -1.61
CA GLU A 195 -3.51 -22.90 -2.96
C GLU A 195 -4.06 -21.90 -3.98
N LEU A 196 -3.20 -21.39 -4.83
CA LEU A 196 -3.58 -20.58 -5.98
C LEU A 196 -3.65 -21.47 -7.23
N LYS A 197 -4.84 -21.86 -7.62
CA LYS A 197 -5.06 -22.56 -8.89
C LYS A 197 -4.63 -21.67 -10.07
N ARG A 198 -4.29 -22.29 -11.18
CA ARG A 198 -3.99 -21.54 -12.41
C ARG A 198 -5.10 -20.54 -12.73
N ARG A 199 -4.74 -19.29 -13.03
CA ARG A 199 -5.64 -18.16 -13.30
C ARG A 199 -6.53 -17.75 -12.13
N ALA A 200 -6.29 -18.27 -10.93
CA ALA A 200 -6.92 -17.77 -9.73
C ALA A 200 -6.11 -16.61 -9.14
N PHE A 201 -6.75 -15.84 -8.29
CA PHE A 201 -6.09 -14.81 -7.49
C PHE A 201 -6.55 -14.88 -6.05
N ILE A 202 -5.80 -14.26 -5.17
CA ILE A 202 -6.19 -13.92 -3.81
C ILE A 202 -5.93 -12.43 -3.59
N GLU A 203 -6.78 -11.81 -2.78
CA GLU A 203 -6.56 -10.44 -2.31
C GLU A 203 -5.87 -10.46 -0.95
N VAL A 204 -4.75 -9.77 -0.83
CA VAL A 204 -3.98 -9.69 0.41
C VAL A 204 -3.90 -8.24 0.87
N VAL A 205 -4.35 -8.01 2.10
CA VAL A 205 -4.28 -6.72 2.79
C VAL A 205 -3.38 -6.92 4.03
N PRO A 206 -2.18 -6.33 4.06
CA PRO A 206 -1.31 -6.42 5.24
C PRO A 206 -2.00 -5.91 6.50
N SER A 207 -1.74 -6.53 7.65
CA SER A 207 -2.22 -6.02 8.92
C SER A 207 -1.61 -4.65 9.23
N ASN A 208 -2.21 -3.92 10.17
CA ASN A 208 -1.67 -2.64 10.64
C ASN A 208 -0.21 -2.77 11.10
N VAL A 209 0.19 -3.87 11.72
CA VAL A 209 1.58 -4.11 12.16
C VAL A 209 2.53 -4.17 10.97
N ARG A 210 2.15 -4.89 9.90
CA ARG A 210 2.96 -4.98 8.68
C ARG A 210 3.01 -3.67 7.91
N SER A 211 1.89 -2.97 7.81
CA SER A 211 1.84 -1.63 7.21
C SER A 211 2.70 -0.63 7.98
N GLN A 212 2.66 -0.67 9.32
CA GLN A 212 3.54 0.16 10.16
C GLN A 212 5.02 -0.22 9.99
N SER A 213 5.35 -1.51 9.86
CA SER A 213 6.72 -1.95 9.57
C SER A 213 7.21 -1.37 8.23
N LEU A 214 6.39 -1.42 7.18
CA LEU A 214 6.73 -0.81 5.90
C LEU A 214 7.02 0.70 6.04
N ILE A 215 6.20 1.41 6.80
CA ILE A 215 6.37 2.85 6.98
C ILE A 215 7.61 3.17 7.81
N ALA A 216 7.82 2.48 8.93
CA ALA A 216 8.90 2.75 9.87
C ALA A 216 10.27 2.27 9.35
N ASN A 217 10.31 1.06 8.82
CA ASN A 217 11.55 0.39 8.44
C ASN A 217 11.84 0.43 6.92
N GLY A 218 10.90 0.98 6.13
CA GLY A 218 11.03 1.02 4.68
C GLY A 218 10.73 -0.31 3.98
N GLN A 219 10.44 -1.38 4.73
CA GLN A 219 10.12 -2.68 4.15
C GLN A 219 9.20 -3.52 5.05
N SER A 220 8.46 -4.45 4.43
CA SER A 220 7.62 -5.41 5.11
C SER A 220 7.46 -6.68 4.27
N LEU A 221 7.55 -7.84 4.92
CA LEU A 221 7.26 -9.11 4.25
C LEU A 221 5.79 -9.15 3.83
N PHE A 222 5.53 -9.34 2.55
CA PHE A 222 4.19 -9.52 2.01
C PHE A 222 3.72 -10.96 2.16
N GLY A 223 4.56 -11.91 1.80
CA GLY A 223 4.32 -13.33 1.93
C GLY A 223 5.40 -14.14 1.22
N VAL A 224 5.16 -15.44 1.10
CA VAL A 224 6.09 -16.40 0.50
C VAL A 224 5.36 -17.19 -0.57
N LEU A 225 5.91 -17.21 -1.78
CA LEU A 225 5.46 -18.07 -2.87
C LEU A 225 6.32 -19.33 -2.86
N LEU A 226 5.68 -20.50 -2.80
CA LEU A 226 6.38 -21.79 -2.91
C LEU A 226 6.50 -22.12 -4.41
N LEU A 227 7.72 -22.31 -4.87
CA LEU A 227 8.04 -22.64 -6.25
C LEU A 227 8.38 -24.13 -6.32
N ASP A 228 7.51 -24.91 -6.93
CA ASP A 228 7.71 -26.36 -7.18
C ASP A 228 8.73 -26.63 -8.28
#